data_a25855fba37941ad9e9d32592327ac6c
#
_entry.id   a25855fba37941ad9e9d32592327ac6c
#
_cell.length_a   1.000
_cell.length_b   1.000
_cell.length_c   1.000
_cell.angle_alpha   90.00
_cell.angle_beta   90.00
_cell.angle_gamma   90.00
#
_symmetry.space_group_name_H-M   'P 1'
#
loop_
_entity.id
_entity.type
_entity.pdbx_description
1 polymer ?
#
loop_
_entity_poly.entity_id
_entity_poly.type
_entity_poly.pdbx_seq_one_letter_code
_entity_poly.pdbx_strand_id
1 'polypeptide(L)'
;MTSSDPIFDLIDWLVSKGLEGAGQEELLDGFCNRLIDLGLPLMRFHAAQSTLHPLYGGTGYSWYRDSGGESERFANTDTPSEVWQRSPLYALLHEDMDDLRVRLVDQNEPSRFPLLNDLREIGATDYYATGVSFERSEQVRPAGEKKIGDGVLMSWTSDAPTGFDDSDLGKIHIALPHLGLALKSAKNQTMAKDLMRVYLGRDAGRRVLSGEIRRGSLQQIDAVIWNFDLEGFTTLSEDMPGHEIIDMLNDYLAVAVGVVHDNGGNILKFMGDGLMAMFDVGESDADARAALAAVAMLQSRMEELNARRLADGQRVANFTLALHSGEILYGNIGSETRLDFTVIGPAVNQAARIAGMHRSLGQRILVSDDVARAAQPCSQELISVGRYMLRGVNEPKELFTIYSPTQVSDETEVKNAT
;
A
#
# COMPACT_ATOMS: atom_id res chain seq x y z
N MET A 1 6.58 -51.16 1.69
CA MET A 1 6.46 -49.69 1.67
C MET A 1 7.89 -49.16 1.59
N THR A 2 8.34 -48.76 0.43
CA THR A 2 9.62 -48.11 0.23
C THR A 2 9.52 -46.76 0.95
N SER A 3 10.35 -46.56 1.99
CA SER A 3 10.52 -45.26 2.62
C SER A 3 10.88 -44.27 1.51
N SER A 4 10.00 -43.35 1.14
CA SER A 4 10.35 -42.24 0.26
C SER A 4 11.48 -41.46 0.95
N ASP A 5 12.46 -40.99 0.20
CA ASP A 5 13.50 -40.13 0.73
C ASP A 5 12.81 -38.88 1.33
N PRO A 6 13.09 -38.52 2.61
CA PRO A 6 12.41 -37.42 3.28
C PRO A 6 12.48 -36.07 2.55
N ILE A 7 13.39 -35.88 1.59
CA ILE A 7 13.46 -34.71 0.74
C ILE A 7 12.20 -34.58 -0.16
N PHE A 8 11.62 -35.70 -0.59
CA PHE A 8 10.40 -35.69 -1.41
C PHE A 8 9.18 -35.23 -0.59
N ASP A 9 9.13 -35.52 0.70
CA ASP A 9 8.07 -35.03 1.59
C ASP A 9 8.13 -33.49 1.72
N LEU A 10 9.33 -32.91 1.75
CA LEU A 10 9.51 -31.45 1.69
C LEU A 10 9.03 -30.87 0.34
N ILE A 11 9.37 -31.53 -0.77
CA ILE A 11 8.95 -31.10 -2.12
C ILE A 11 7.43 -31.14 -2.24
N ASP A 12 6.81 -32.24 -1.85
CA ASP A 12 5.35 -32.42 -1.91
C ASP A 12 4.64 -31.35 -1.04
N TRP A 13 5.21 -31.05 0.13
CA TRP A 13 4.70 -29.97 0.98
C TRP A 13 4.80 -28.59 0.30
N LEU A 14 5.94 -28.26 -0.33
CA LEU A 14 6.12 -26.99 -1.05
C LEU A 14 5.13 -26.86 -2.21
N VAL A 15 4.92 -27.93 -2.96
CA VAL A 15 3.97 -27.96 -4.07
C VAL A 15 2.54 -27.79 -3.56
N SER A 16 2.14 -28.54 -2.51
CA SER A 16 0.82 -28.42 -1.91
C SER A 16 0.56 -27.02 -1.39
N LYS A 17 1.48 -26.45 -0.63
CA LYS A 17 1.36 -25.09 -0.10
C LYS A 17 1.33 -24.01 -1.18
N GLY A 18 2.11 -24.17 -2.24
CA GLY A 18 2.07 -23.29 -3.41
C GLY A 18 0.71 -23.33 -4.12
N LEU A 19 0.08 -24.51 -4.24
CA LEU A 19 -1.26 -24.70 -4.82
C LEU A 19 -2.37 -24.15 -3.92
N GLU A 20 -2.23 -24.27 -2.60
CA GLU A 20 -3.15 -23.68 -1.61
C GLU A 20 -3.09 -22.14 -1.58
N GLY A 21 -2.05 -21.54 -2.16
CA GLY A 21 -1.84 -20.09 -2.12
C GLY A 21 -1.28 -19.59 -0.79
N ALA A 22 -0.47 -20.41 -0.12
CA ALA A 22 0.21 -20.03 1.12
C ALA A 22 1.06 -18.76 0.93
N GLY A 23 1.10 -17.93 1.96
CA GLY A 23 1.91 -16.71 1.97
C GLY A 23 3.41 -16.98 2.02
N GLN A 24 4.21 -15.98 1.65
CA GLN A 24 5.67 -16.09 1.65
C GLN A 24 6.24 -16.48 3.01
N GLU A 25 5.75 -15.89 4.10
CA GLU A 25 6.23 -16.17 5.46
C GLU A 25 5.98 -17.62 5.86
N GLU A 26 4.75 -18.13 5.63
CA GLU A 26 4.39 -19.53 5.90
C GLU A 26 5.28 -20.51 5.11
N LEU A 27 5.53 -20.21 3.83
CA LEU A 27 6.40 -21.03 2.98
C LEU A 27 7.84 -21.06 3.48
N LEU A 28 8.41 -19.91 3.81
CA LEU A 28 9.82 -19.79 4.21
C LEU A 28 10.06 -20.33 5.62
N ASP A 29 9.17 -20.05 6.57
CA ASP A 29 9.25 -20.62 7.92
C ASP A 29 9.12 -22.14 7.89
N GLY A 30 8.09 -22.64 7.22
CA GLY A 30 7.87 -24.07 7.06
C GLY A 30 9.01 -24.79 6.31
N PHE A 31 9.64 -24.14 5.33
CA PHE A 31 10.80 -24.64 4.61
C PHE A 31 12.02 -24.77 5.53
N CYS A 32 12.36 -23.72 6.28
CA CYS A 32 13.48 -23.73 7.21
C CYS A 32 13.35 -24.82 8.29
N ASN A 33 12.19 -24.94 8.89
CA ASN A 33 11.91 -25.96 9.90
C ASN A 33 12.07 -27.38 9.34
N ARG A 34 11.58 -27.64 8.13
CA ARG A 34 11.74 -28.95 7.49
C ARG A 34 13.17 -29.28 7.07
N LEU A 35 13.96 -28.25 6.68
CA LEU A 35 15.38 -28.47 6.45
C LEU A 35 16.11 -28.91 7.72
N ILE A 36 15.76 -28.35 8.88
CA ILE A 36 16.31 -28.79 10.17
C ILE A 36 15.87 -30.23 10.47
N ASP A 37 14.60 -30.57 10.25
CA ASP A 37 14.10 -31.94 10.44
C ASP A 37 14.83 -32.95 9.53
N LEU A 38 15.29 -32.52 8.36
CA LEU A 38 16.16 -33.28 7.44
C LEU A 38 17.64 -33.31 7.87
N GLY A 39 17.97 -32.74 9.02
CA GLY A 39 19.30 -32.73 9.60
C GLY A 39 20.23 -31.65 9.08
N LEU A 40 19.72 -30.64 8.33
CA LEU A 40 20.53 -29.52 7.87
C LEU A 40 20.96 -28.64 9.07
N PRO A 41 22.24 -28.35 9.26
CA PRO A 41 22.70 -27.53 10.37
C PRO A 41 22.45 -26.04 10.10
N LEU A 42 21.19 -25.66 9.92
CA LEU A 42 20.76 -24.32 9.58
C LEU A 42 20.68 -23.45 10.84
N MET A 43 21.49 -22.42 10.91
CA MET A 43 21.48 -21.37 11.94
C MET A 43 20.58 -20.20 11.51
N ARG A 44 20.78 -19.72 10.25
CA ARG A 44 20.08 -18.59 9.68
C ARG A 44 19.75 -18.85 8.21
N PHE A 45 18.58 -18.40 7.80
CA PHE A 45 18.20 -18.29 6.39
C PHE A 45 17.80 -16.84 6.07
N HIS A 46 18.09 -16.39 4.85
CA HIS A 46 17.59 -15.11 4.37
C HIS A 46 17.17 -15.24 2.92
N ALA A 47 16.03 -14.63 2.59
CA ALA A 47 15.54 -14.50 1.22
C ALA A 47 15.25 -13.04 0.90
N ALA A 48 15.65 -12.60 -0.28
CA ALA A 48 15.40 -11.26 -0.79
C ALA A 48 14.82 -11.35 -2.20
N GLN A 49 13.76 -10.59 -2.47
CA GLN A 49 13.15 -10.51 -3.80
C GLN A 49 12.70 -9.10 -4.13
N SER A 50 12.72 -8.77 -5.42
CA SER A 50 12.11 -7.54 -5.92
C SER A 50 10.59 -7.62 -5.82
N THR A 51 9.92 -6.50 -5.63
CA THR A 51 8.45 -6.43 -5.68
C THR A 51 7.99 -5.30 -6.58
N LEU A 52 6.86 -5.48 -7.24
CA LEU A 52 6.20 -4.44 -8.01
C LEU A 52 5.14 -3.76 -7.11
N HIS A 53 5.58 -2.78 -6.36
CA HIS A 53 4.72 -2.00 -5.47
C HIS A 53 5.08 -0.52 -5.56
N PRO A 54 4.12 0.44 -5.54
CA PRO A 54 4.44 1.87 -5.68
C PRO A 54 5.39 2.43 -4.61
N LEU A 55 5.36 1.88 -3.39
CA LEU A 55 6.16 2.36 -2.25
C LEU A 55 7.39 1.50 -1.95
N TYR A 56 7.44 0.24 -2.41
CA TYR A 56 8.49 -0.71 -2.04
C TYR A 56 9.11 -1.34 -3.28
N GLY A 57 10.43 -1.35 -3.35
CA GLY A 57 11.21 -1.97 -4.44
C GLY A 57 11.58 -3.42 -4.17
N GLY A 58 11.50 -3.85 -2.92
CA GLY A 58 11.87 -5.21 -2.52
C GLY A 58 11.33 -5.62 -1.16
N THR A 59 11.37 -6.93 -0.93
CA THR A 59 11.07 -7.54 0.36
C THR A 59 12.21 -8.46 0.78
N GLY A 60 12.53 -8.47 2.08
CA GLY A 60 13.42 -9.41 2.73
C GLY A 60 12.66 -10.29 3.70
N TYR A 61 13.18 -11.49 3.92
CA TYR A 61 12.74 -12.37 4.99
C TYR A 61 13.97 -12.97 5.63
N SER A 62 14.14 -12.78 6.94
CA SER A 62 15.22 -13.37 7.73
C SER A 62 14.65 -14.35 8.72
N TRP A 63 15.22 -15.54 8.79
CA TRP A 63 14.84 -16.58 9.71
C TRP A 63 16.05 -17.05 10.52
N TYR A 64 15.86 -17.24 11.81
CA TYR A 64 16.86 -17.77 12.73
C TYR A 64 16.27 -18.97 13.50
N ARG A 65 17.11 -19.99 13.75
CA ARG A 65 16.70 -21.22 14.46
C ARG A 65 16.02 -20.92 15.80
N ASP A 66 16.51 -19.94 16.54
CA ASP A 66 16.09 -19.68 17.92
C ASP A 66 14.92 -18.67 18.02
N SER A 67 14.68 -17.84 17.00
CA SER A 67 13.70 -16.75 17.04
C SER A 67 12.63 -16.81 15.94
N GLY A 68 12.77 -17.71 14.97
CA GLY A 68 11.85 -17.79 13.82
C GLY A 68 12.10 -16.72 12.77
N GLY A 69 11.05 -16.40 12.00
CA GLY A 69 11.12 -15.54 10.81
C GLY A 69 10.60 -14.13 11.04
N GLU A 70 11.21 -13.17 10.35
CA GLU A 70 10.80 -11.77 10.30
C GLU A 70 10.88 -11.24 8.86
N SER A 71 9.84 -10.51 8.45
CA SER A 71 9.76 -9.87 7.13
C SER A 71 10.15 -8.41 7.19
N GLU A 72 10.86 -7.94 6.17
CA GLU A 72 11.27 -6.56 6.00
C GLU A 72 10.88 -6.05 4.61
N ARG A 73 10.54 -4.76 4.51
CA ARG A 73 10.21 -4.09 3.25
C ARG A 73 11.21 -2.98 2.97
N PHE A 74 11.70 -2.93 1.75
CA PHE A 74 12.67 -1.93 1.31
C PHE A 74 11.97 -0.90 0.43
N ALA A 75 12.11 0.39 0.76
CA ALA A 75 11.54 1.48 -0.03
C ALA A 75 12.09 1.49 -1.47
N ASN A 76 11.29 2.01 -2.41
CA ASN A 76 11.78 2.34 -3.74
C ASN A 76 12.81 3.47 -3.64
N THR A 77 14.02 3.23 -4.13
CA THR A 77 15.08 4.22 -4.19
C THR A 77 15.77 4.15 -5.55
N ASP A 78 16.05 5.31 -6.15
CA ASP A 78 16.79 5.40 -7.42
C ASP A 78 18.24 4.90 -7.31
N THR A 79 18.79 4.94 -6.10
CA THR A 79 20.15 4.49 -5.81
C THR A 79 20.11 3.39 -4.76
N PRO A 80 20.70 2.21 -5.03
CA PRO A 80 20.83 1.16 -4.05
C PRO A 80 21.58 1.62 -2.80
N SER A 81 21.12 1.20 -1.61
CA SER A 81 21.80 1.53 -0.36
C SER A 81 23.25 0.98 -0.32
N GLU A 82 24.16 1.65 0.40
CA GLU A 82 25.53 1.20 0.55
C GLU A 82 25.60 -0.19 1.20
N VAL A 83 24.73 -0.48 2.16
CA VAL A 83 24.62 -1.78 2.82
C VAL A 83 24.29 -2.88 1.80
N TRP A 84 23.33 -2.63 0.90
CA TRP A 84 22.96 -3.56 -0.16
C TRP A 84 24.11 -3.78 -1.14
N GLN A 85 24.77 -2.71 -1.60
CA GLN A 85 25.89 -2.79 -2.54
C GLN A 85 27.08 -3.61 -1.99
N ARG A 86 27.26 -3.63 -0.66
CA ARG A 86 28.30 -4.40 0.04
C ARG A 86 27.84 -5.78 0.52
N SER A 87 26.65 -6.23 0.09
CA SER A 87 26.13 -7.55 0.48
C SER A 87 26.60 -8.67 -0.44
N PRO A 88 26.71 -9.92 0.05
CA PRO A 88 27.00 -11.09 -0.78
C PRO A 88 25.97 -11.32 -1.88
N LEU A 89 24.68 -11.01 -1.62
CA LEU A 89 23.60 -11.16 -2.58
C LEU A 89 23.69 -10.15 -3.73
N TYR A 90 24.19 -8.95 -3.46
CA TYR A 90 24.47 -7.97 -4.51
C TYR A 90 25.61 -8.45 -5.43
N ALA A 91 26.69 -9.02 -4.85
CA ALA A 91 27.78 -9.60 -5.61
C ALA A 91 27.30 -10.75 -6.51
N LEU A 92 26.42 -11.63 -5.99
CA LEU A 92 25.82 -12.72 -6.75
C LEU A 92 25.09 -12.22 -8.01
N LEU A 93 24.39 -11.09 -7.91
CA LEU A 93 23.68 -10.50 -9.04
C LEU A 93 24.56 -9.79 -10.07
N HIS A 94 25.70 -9.22 -9.63
CA HIS A 94 26.48 -8.29 -10.45
C HIS A 94 27.83 -8.86 -10.91
N GLU A 95 28.33 -9.91 -10.27
CA GLU A 95 29.62 -10.52 -10.58
C GLU A 95 29.48 -11.81 -11.41
N ASP A 96 28.29 -12.09 -11.98
CA ASP A 96 27.99 -13.24 -12.87
C ASP A 96 28.29 -14.61 -12.21
N MET A 97 27.88 -14.73 -10.94
CA MET A 97 28.01 -15.96 -10.16
C MET A 97 26.67 -16.68 -10.07
N ASP A 98 26.69 -18.02 -10.20
CA ASP A 98 25.49 -18.85 -9.99
C ASP A 98 25.22 -19.09 -8.51
N ASP A 99 26.30 -19.22 -7.73
CA ASP A 99 26.27 -19.36 -6.29
C ASP A 99 27.51 -18.71 -5.62
N LEU A 100 27.45 -18.52 -4.32
CA LEU A 100 28.55 -18.03 -3.50
C LEU A 100 28.61 -18.83 -2.20
N ARG A 101 29.71 -19.54 -1.99
CA ARG A 101 30.00 -20.20 -0.72
C ARG A 101 31.22 -19.62 -0.05
N VAL A 102 31.11 -19.36 1.25
CA VAL A 102 32.24 -18.81 2.05
C VAL A 102 32.32 -19.57 3.37
N ARG A 103 33.43 -20.29 3.55
CA ARG A 103 33.77 -20.95 4.81
C ARG A 103 34.35 -19.92 5.77
N LEU A 104 33.56 -19.58 6.81
CA LEU A 104 33.89 -18.48 7.74
C LEU A 104 34.99 -18.87 8.76
N VAL A 105 35.11 -20.16 9.08
CA VAL A 105 36.12 -20.69 10.00
C VAL A 105 37.52 -20.68 9.41
N ASP A 106 37.65 -20.73 8.08
CA ASP A 106 38.97 -20.82 7.41
C ASP A 106 39.54 -19.43 7.07
N GLN A 107 38.81 -18.35 7.40
CA GLN A 107 39.20 -16.99 7.09
C GLN A 107 40.04 -16.36 8.22
N ASN A 108 41.30 -16.06 7.95
CA ASN A 108 42.20 -15.34 8.87
C ASN A 108 42.01 -13.81 8.78
N GLU A 109 41.44 -13.29 7.70
CA GLU A 109 41.18 -11.87 7.46
C GLU A 109 39.70 -11.55 7.42
N PRO A 110 39.31 -10.29 7.67
CA PRO A 110 37.92 -9.87 7.51
C PRO A 110 37.42 -10.04 6.07
N SER A 111 36.22 -10.52 5.93
CA SER A 111 35.55 -10.63 4.62
C SER A 111 35.32 -9.25 4.00
N ARG A 112 35.37 -9.15 2.67
CA ARG A 112 34.91 -7.96 1.93
C ARG A 112 33.42 -7.63 2.17
N PHE A 113 32.67 -8.58 2.65
CA PHE A 113 31.25 -8.44 2.97
C PHE A 113 31.05 -8.25 4.48
N PRO A 114 30.65 -7.07 4.97
CA PRO A 114 30.46 -6.81 6.39
C PRO A 114 29.52 -7.84 7.07
N LEU A 115 28.44 -8.21 6.43
CA LEU A 115 27.50 -9.23 6.92
C LEU A 115 28.20 -10.54 7.32
N LEU A 116 29.20 -10.99 6.57
CA LEU A 116 29.87 -12.25 6.87
C LEU A 116 30.76 -12.13 8.10
N ASN A 117 31.31 -10.94 8.40
CA ASN A 117 32.04 -10.68 9.63
C ASN A 117 31.09 -10.71 10.83
N ASP A 118 29.94 -10.04 10.73
CA ASP A 118 28.92 -10.02 11.79
C ASP A 118 28.40 -11.44 12.07
N LEU A 119 28.13 -12.24 11.02
CA LEU A 119 27.70 -13.64 11.17
C LEU A 119 28.79 -14.50 11.85
N ARG A 120 30.07 -14.29 11.54
CA ARG A 120 31.18 -15.00 12.18
C ARG A 120 31.28 -14.66 13.68
N GLU A 121 31.04 -13.41 14.06
CA GLU A 121 31.02 -12.98 15.47
C GLU A 121 29.97 -13.69 16.31
N ILE A 122 28.81 -14.04 15.70
CA ILE A 122 27.74 -14.78 16.36
C ILE A 122 27.86 -16.31 16.20
N GLY A 123 29.02 -16.80 15.71
CA GLY A 123 29.34 -18.24 15.68
C GLY A 123 29.02 -18.96 14.36
N ALA A 124 28.72 -18.24 13.29
CA ALA A 124 28.54 -18.87 11.99
C ALA A 124 29.85 -19.43 11.44
N THR A 125 29.79 -20.61 10.85
CA THR A 125 30.95 -21.37 10.35
C THR A 125 30.98 -21.44 8.81
N ASP A 126 29.80 -21.39 8.17
CA ASP A 126 29.66 -21.51 6.71
C ASP A 126 28.50 -20.67 6.22
N TYR A 127 28.67 -20.05 5.07
CA TYR A 127 27.66 -19.25 4.37
C TYR A 127 27.55 -19.73 2.94
N TYR A 128 26.32 -20.02 2.50
CA TYR A 128 26.00 -20.39 1.13
C TYR A 128 24.88 -19.49 0.61
N ALA A 129 25.03 -18.97 -0.60
CA ALA A 129 24.01 -18.14 -1.24
C ALA A 129 23.83 -18.52 -2.71
N THR A 130 22.59 -18.51 -3.18
CA THR A 130 22.23 -18.71 -4.58
C THR A 130 20.90 -18.04 -4.88
N GLY A 131 20.43 -18.10 -6.11
CA GLY A 131 19.17 -17.50 -6.54
C GLY A 131 18.36 -18.38 -7.48
N VAL A 132 17.07 -18.08 -7.57
CA VAL A 132 16.17 -18.64 -8.59
C VAL A 132 15.60 -17.49 -9.42
N SER A 133 15.93 -17.48 -10.72
CA SER A 133 15.34 -16.55 -11.68
C SER A 133 13.95 -16.99 -12.09
N PHE A 134 13.01 -16.05 -12.12
CA PHE A 134 11.64 -16.27 -12.62
C PHE A 134 11.48 -15.91 -14.10
N GLU A 135 12.50 -15.33 -14.71
CA GLU A 135 12.54 -15.00 -16.13
C GLU A 135 13.13 -16.13 -16.96
N ARG A 136 12.72 -16.20 -18.22
CA ARG A 136 13.36 -17.12 -19.18
C ARG A 136 14.77 -16.62 -19.54
N SER A 137 15.72 -17.53 -19.51
CA SER A 137 17.14 -17.28 -19.84
C SER A 137 17.41 -16.77 -21.27
N GLU A 138 16.38 -16.77 -22.16
CA GLU A 138 16.52 -16.50 -23.59
C GLU A 138 16.25 -15.04 -24.01
N GLN A 139 15.92 -14.14 -23.08
CA GLN A 139 15.81 -12.72 -23.45
C GLN A 139 17.22 -12.14 -23.58
N VAL A 140 17.69 -12.07 -24.82
CA VAL A 140 18.90 -11.30 -25.20
C VAL A 140 18.65 -9.86 -24.84
N ARG A 141 19.19 -9.43 -23.69
CA ARG A 141 19.16 -8.02 -23.27
C ARG A 141 20.27 -7.24 -23.99
N PRO A 142 20.06 -5.95 -24.28
CA PRO A 142 21.12 -5.10 -24.80
C PRO A 142 22.35 -5.12 -23.88
N ALA A 143 23.52 -5.12 -24.46
CA ALA A 143 24.78 -5.09 -23.72
C ALA A 143 24.83 -3.84 -22.82
N GLY A 144 24.88 -4.02 -21.52
CA GLY A 144 24.96 -2.94 -20.51
C GLY A 144 23.73 -2.81 -19.59
N GLU A 145 22.62 -3.52 -19.84
CA GLU A 145 21.52 -3.59 -18.87
C GLU A 145 21.84 -4.57 -17.73
N LYS A 146 21.78 -4.07 -16.49
CA LYS A 146 22.05 -4.84 -15.27
C LYS A 146 21.04 -5.98 -15.10
N LYS A 147 21.50 -7.14 -14.68
CA LYS A 147 20.72 -8.32 -14.29
C LYS A 147 19.88 -8.06 -13.02
N ILE A 148 18.93 -7.15 -13.03
CA ILE A 148 17.85 -7.12 -12.03
C ILE A 148 16.69 -7.86 -12.67
N GLY A 149 16.83 -9.18 -12.81
CA GLY A 149 15.77 -10.05 -13.25
C GLY A 149 14.78 -10.30 -12.13
N ASP A 150 13.53 -10.59 -12.48
CA ASP A 150 12.54 -11.10 -11.53
C ASP A 150 13.02 -12.45 -10.96
N GLY A 151 13.08 -12.56 -9.62
CA GLY A 151 13.60 -13.77 -8.97
C GLY A 151 13.63 -13.63 -7.44
N VAL A 152 14.24 -14.62 -6.81
CA VAL A 152 14.53 -14.62 -5.38
C VAL A 152 15.99 -15.00 -5.15
N LEU A 153 16.69 -14.22 -4.33
CA LEU A 153 18.02 -14.52 -3.83
C LEU A 153 17.89 -15.08 -2.42
N MET A 154 18.66 -16.12 -2.15
CA MET A 154 18.57 -16.80 -0.86
C MET A 154 19.96 -17.08 -0.31
N SER A 155 20.08 -17.11 1.02
CA SER A 155 21.30 -17.52 1.70
C SER A 155 21.00 -18.38 2.92
N TRP A 156 21.88 -19.34 3.15
CA TRP A 156 21.88 -20.25 4.28
C TRP A 156 23.16 -20.08 5.07
N THR A 157 23.08 -20.10 6.38
CA THR A 157 24.22 -19.96 7.29
C THR A 157 24.19 -21.12 8.26
N SER A 158 25.34 -21.79 8.45
CA SER A 158 25.52 -22.88 9.40
C SER A 158 26.41 -22.45 10.56
N ASP A 159 26.16 -23.03 11.73
CA ASP A 159 27.00 -22.96 12.93
C ASP A 159 27.70 -24.32 13.26
N ALA A 160 27.46 -25.35 12.45
CA ALA A 160 28.18 -26.62 12.61
C ALA A 160 29.68 -26.45 12.38
N PRO A 161 30.56 -27.10 13.18
CA PRO A 161 32.01 -26.95 13.04
C PRO A 161 32.52 -27.27 11.63
N THR A 162 31.87 -28.24 10.96
CA THR A 162 32.20 -28.64 9.57
C THR A 162 31.50 -27.80 8.50
N GLY A 163 30.55 -26.92 8.90
CA GLY A 163 29.66 -26.21 7.97
C GLY A 163 28.67 -27.14 7.28
N PHE A 164 28.23 -26.80 6.07
CA PHE A 164 27.42 -27.64 5.22
C PHE A 164 28.28 -28.70 4.52
N ASP A 165 27.79 -29.93 4.44
CA ASP A 165 28.41 -30.96 3.60
C ASP A 165 27.77 -31.01 2.19
N ASP A 166 28.27 -31.89 1.33
CA ASP A 166 27.75 -32.03 -0.04
C ASP A 166 26.31 -32.54 -0.07
N SER A 167 25.93 -33.36 0.91
CA SER A 167 24.53 -33.83 1.06
C SER A 167 23.60 -32.69 1.43
N ASP A 168 24.02 -31.78 2.30
CA ASP A 168 23.25 -30.60 2.71
C ASP A 168 23.01 -29.66 1.54
N LEU A 169 24.08 -29.35 0.77
CA LEU A 169 23.94 -28.55 -0.44
C LEU A 169 23.08 -29.26 -1.49
N GLY A 170 23.20 -30.59 -1.60
CA GLY A 170 22.34 -31.39 -2.47
C GLY A 170 20.86 -31.27 -2.13
N LYS A 171 20.48 -31.32 -0.84
CA LYS A 171 19.11 -31.12 -0.39
C LYS A 171 18.60 -29.70 -0.74
N ILE A 172 19.42 -28.68 -0.53
CA ILE A 172 19.09 -27.30 -0.91
C ILE A 172 18.83 -27.23 -2.42
N HIS A 173 19.74 -27.72 -3.26
CA HIS A 173 19.61 -27.66 -4.71
C HIS A 173 18.37 -28.40 -5.25
N ILE A 174 18.03 -29.57 -4.68
CA ILE A 174 16.82 -30.32 -5.06
C ILE A 174 15.56 -29.54 -4.69
N ALA A 175 15.51 -28.88 -3.53
CA ALA A 175 14.34 -28.14 -3.07
C ALA A 175 14.18 -26.78 -3.75
N LEU A 176 15.28 -26.13 -4.21
CA LEU A 176 15.30 -24.78 -4.77
C LEU A 176 14.26 -24.50 -5.87
N PRO A 177 14.11 -25.34 -6.94
CA PRO A 177 13.12 -25.08 -7.99
C PRO A 177 11.67 -25.08 -7.45
N HIS A 178 11.38 -25.96 -6.49
CA HIS A 178 10.06 -26.12 -5.90
C HIS A 178 9.72 -24.96 -4.97
N LEU A 179 10.70 -24.56 -4.14
CA LEU A 179 10.59 -23.35 -3.32
C LEU A 179 10.42 -22.10 -4.20
N GLY A 180 11.23 -21.96 -5.25
CA GLY A 180 11.14 -20.86 -6.20
C GLY A 180 9.76 -20.77 -6.87
N LEU A 181 9.19 -21.91 -7.28
CA LEU A 181 7.85 -21.96 -7.86
C LEU A 181 6.76 -21.57 -6.84
N ALA A 182 6.83 -22.07 -5.61
CA ALA A 182 5.88 -21.72 -4.55
C ALA A 182 5.97 -20.23 -4.19
N LEU A 183 7.19 -19.69 -4.06
CA LEU A 183 7.41 -18.26 -3.80
C LEU A 183 6.94 -17.37 -4.95
N LYS A 184 7.13 -17.79 -6.21
CA LYS A 184 6.59 -17.07 -7.38
C LYS A 184 5.07 -17.02 -7.36
N SER A 185 4.40 -18.12 -6.98
CA SER A 185 2.94 -18.18 -6.82
C SER A 185 2.48 -17.20 -5.74
N ALA A 186 3.08 -17.24 -4.55
CA ALA A 186 2.78 -16.33 -3.44
C ALA A 186 3.02 -14.87 -3.80
N LYS A 187 4.16 -14.57 -4.47
CA LYS A 187 4.49 -13.22 -4.94
C LYS A 187 3.44 -12.69 -5.90
N ASN A 188 3.05 -13.48 -6.91
CA ASN A 188 2.06 -13.05 -7.90
C ASN A 188 0.70 -12.78 -7.25
N GLN A 189 0.29 -13.60 -6.28
CA GLN A 189 -0.96 -13.39 -5.56
C GLN A 189 -0.91 -12.13 -4.69
N THR A 190 0.18 -11.90 -3.97
CA THR A 190 0.38 -10.70 -3.15
C THR A 190 0.42 -9.45 -4.03
N MET A 191 1.18 -9.48 -5.12
CA MET A 191 1.26 -8.38 -6.09
C MET A 191 -0.12 -8.04 -6.69
N ALA A 192 -0.91 -9.03 -7.06
CA ALA A 192 -2.26 -8.80 -7.57
C ALA A 192 -3.15 -8.13 -6.51
N LYS A 193 -3.11 -8.60 -5.25
CA LYS A 193 -3.84 -7.99 -4.12
C LYS A 193 -3.40 -6.54 -3.87
N ASP A 194 -2.11 -6.28 -3.84
CA ASP A 194 -1.55 -4.95 -3.56
C ASP A 194 -1.87 -3.97 -4.70
N LEU A 195 -1.70 -4.36 -5.96
CA LEU A 195 -2.05 -3.52 -7.10
C LEU A 195 -3.56 -3.20 -7.14
N MET A 196 -4.42 -4.22 -6.93
CA MET A 196 -5.86 -3.98 -6.86
C MET A 196 -6.22 -3.02 -5.72
N ARG A 197 -5.60 -3.18 -4.56
CA ARG A 197 -5.83 -2.30 -3.41
C ARG A 197 -5.37 -0.86 -3.66
N VAL A 198 -4.19 -0.69 -4.27
CA VAL A 198 -3.60 0.64 -4.50
C VAL A 198 -4.34 1.39 -5.62
N TYR A 199 -4.69 0.72 -6.72
CA TYR A 199 -5.29 1.39 -7.88
C TYR A 199 -6.82 1.43 -7.86
N LEU A 200 -7.50 0.45 -7.27
CA LEU A 200 -8.96 0.42 -7.17
C LEU A 200 -9.50 0.83 -5.80
N GLY A 201 -8.64 0.94 -4.79
CA GLY A 201 -9.06 1.13 -3.41
C GLY A 201 -9.35 -0.20 -2.68
N ARG A 202 -9.61 -0.08 -1.37
CA ARG A 202 -9.69 -1.27 -0.48
C ARG A 202 -10.91 -2.15 -0.77
N ASP A 203 -12.10 -1.56 -0.90
CA ASP A 203 -13.33 -2.32 -1.11
C ASP A 203 -13.44 -2.83 -2.56
N ALA A 204 -13.29 -1.95 -3.55
CA ALA A 204 -13.34 -2.34 -4.96
C ALA A 204 -12.30 -3.43 -5.29
N GLY A 205 -11.06 -3.28 -4.82
CA GLY A 205 -10.01 -4.28 -5.02
C GLY A 205 -10.37 -5.64 -4.41
N ARG A 206 -10.94 -5.67 -3.20
CA ARG A 206 -11.40 -6.90 -2.54
C ARG A 206 -12.51 -7.58 -3.33
N ARG A 207 -13.52 -6.83 -3.78
CA ARG A 207 -14.67 -7.35 -4.54
C ARG A 207 -14.25 -7.90 -5.89
N VAL A 208 -13.36 -7.22 -6.62
CA VAL A 208 -12.80 -7.72 -7.88
C VAL A 208 -12.05 -9.04 -7.66
N LEU A 209 -11.24 -9.14 -6.63
CA LEU A 209 -10.50 -10.37 -6.29
C LEU A 209 -11.42 -11.51 -5.80
N SER A 210 -12.58 -11.19 -5.22
CA SER A 210 -13.59 -12.20 -4.85
C SER A 210 -14.46 -12.67 -6.04
N GLY A 211 -14.27 -12.11 -7.22
CA GLY A 211 -14.98 -12.52 -8.45
C GLY A 211 -16.18 -11.64 -8.81
N GLU A 212 -16.39 -10.50 -8.15
CA GLU A 212 -17.40 -9.51 -8.54
C GLU A 212 -16.95 -8.68 -9.75
N ILE A 213 -16.70 -9.36 -10.89
CA ILE A 213 -16.09 -8.75 -12.09
C ILE A 213 -17.07 -8.57 -13.26
N ARG A 214 -18.33 -8.97 -13.10
CA ARG A 214 -19.30 -8.89 -14.20
C ARG A 214 -19.71 -7.45 -14.46
N ARG A 215 -19.66 -7.02 -15.73
CA ARG A 215 -20.21 -5.73 -16.16
C ARG A 215 -21.69 -5.64 -15.82
N GLY A 216 -22.09 -4.52 -15.21
CA GLY A 216 -23.47 -4.28 -14.77
C GLY A 216 -23.86 -4.96 -13.46
N SER A 217 -22.91 -5.61 -12.77
CA SER A 217 -23.13 -6.04 -11.39
C SER A 217 -23.13 -4.81 -10.48
N LEU A 218 -24.32 -4.42 -10.02
CA LEU A 218 -24.55 -3.24 -9.19
C LEU A 218 -25.25 -3.65 -7.90
N GLN A 219 -24.82 -3.05 -6.80
CA GLN A 219 -25.48 -3.12 -5.52
C GLN A 219 -26.10 -1.77 -5.19
N GLN A 220 -27.38 -1.78 -4.79
CA GLN A 220 -28.05 -0.60 -4.26
C GLN A 220 -27.76 -0.49 -2.78
N ILE A 221 -27.19 0.61 -2.36
CA ILE A 221 -26.81 0.88 -0.97
C ILE A 221 -27.16 2.33 -0.62
N ASP A 222 -27.43 2.60 0.65
CA ASP A 222 -27.47 3.94 1.21
C ASP A 222 -26.09 4.28 1.76
N ALA A 223 -25.55 5.45 1.42
CA ALA A 223 -24.24 5.88 1.87
C ALA A 223 -24.14 7.40 1.98
N VAL A 224 -23.19 7.87 2.78
CA VAL A 224 -22.77 9.27 2.76
C VAL A 224 -21.67 9.45 1.71
N ILE A 225 -21.92 10.28 0.71
CA ILE A 225 -20.94 10.71 -0.27
C ILE A 225 -20.16 11.90 0.29
N TRP A 226 -18.85 11.78 0.23
CA TRP A 226 -17.87 12.75 0.71
C TRP A 226 -17.07 13.26 -0.50
N ASN A 227 -17.27 14.52 -0.86
CA ASN A 227 -16.65 15.14 -2.03
C ASN A 227 -15.68 16.23 -1.55
N PHE A 228 -14.40 15.92 -1.62
CA PHE A 228 -13.27 16.76 -1.20
C PHE A 228 -12.57 17.36 -2.41
N ASP A 229 -12.12 18.62 -2.30
CA ASP A 229 -11.37 19.32 -3.33
C ASP A 229 -10.42 20.35 -2.70
N LEU A 230 -9.27 20.64 -3.35
CA LEU A 230 -8.35 21.68 -2.89
C LEU A 230 -8.78 23.05 -3.38
N GLU A 231 -8.87 24.02 -2.48
CA GLU A 231 -9.32 25.38 -2.79
C GLU A 231 -8.27 26.15 -3.61
N GLY A 232 -8.67 26.61 -4.81
CA GLY A 232 -7.80 27.44 -5.64
C GLY A 232 -6.62 26.73 -6.30
N PHE A 233 -6.61 25.41 -6.31
CA PHE A 233 -5.50 24.61 -6.82
C PHE A 233 -5.16 24.90 -8.29
N THR A 234 -6.16 25.14 -9.15
CA THR A 234 -5.93 25.51 -10.55
C THR A 234 -4.99 26.71 -10.67
N THR A 235 -5.23 27.77 -9.90
CA THR A 235 -4.37 28.98 -9.89
C THR A 235 -3.00 28.68 -9.30
N LEU A 236 -2.95 27.88 -8.20
CA LEU A 236 -1.67 27.49 -7.60
C LEU A 236 -0.80 26.69 -8.56
N SER A 237 -1.40 25.82 -9.37
CA SER A 237 -0.69 24.94 -10.30
C SER A 237 -0.12 25.69 -11.52
N GLU A 238 -0.64 26.88 -11.88
CA GLU A 238 -0.10 27.68 -12.98
C GLU A 238 1.28 28.28 -12.65
N ASP A 239 1.55 28.52 -11.38
CA ASP A 239 2.76 29.20 -10.89
C ASP A 239 3.80 28.25 -10.25
N MET A 240 3.56 26.92 -10.26
CA MET A 240 4.43 25.93 -9.59
C MET A 240 5.12 25.01 -10.57
N PRO A 241 6.38 24.59 -10.29
CA PRO A 241 7.03 23.48 -11.01
C PRO A 241 6.25 22.18 -10.85
N GLY A 242 6.19 21.35 -11.92
CA GLY A 242 5.38 20.14 -11.94
C GLY A 242 5.67 19.14 -10.81
N HIS A 243 6.94 19.01 -10.38
CA HIS A 243 7.30 18.13 -9.25
C HIS A 243 6.75 18.65 -7.92
N GLU A 244 6.80 19.98 -7.67
CA GLU A 244 6.23 20.58 -6.46
C GLU A 244 4.70 20.44 -6.40
N ILE A 245 4.02 20.50 -7.55
CA ILE A 245 2.58 20.24 -7.66
C ILE A 245 2.26 18.81 -7.23
N ILE A 246 3.01 17.83 -7.72
CA ILE A 246 2.80 16.41 -7.39
C ILE A 246 3.07 16.17 -5.92
N ASP A 247 4.15 16.70 -5.37
CA ASP A 247 4.49 16.57 -3.95
C ASP A 247 3.40 17.18 -3.06
N MET A 248 2.92 18.37 -3.44
CA MET A 248 1.82 19.03 -2.74
C MET A 248 0.54 18.18 -2.80
N LEU A 249 0.13 17.70 -3.97
CA LEU A 249 -1.04 16.83 -4.12
C LEU A 249 -0.91 15.56 -3.27
N ASN A 250 0.24 14.92 -3.32
CA ASN A 250 0.49 13.71 -2.54
C ASN A 250 0.33 13.95 -1.03
N ASP A 251 0.85 15.06 -0.51
CA ASP A 251 0.73 15.41 0.91
C ASP A 251 -0.73 15.58 1.33
N TYR A 252 -1.49 16.41 0.60
CA TYR A 252 -2.90 16.70 0.93
C TYR A 252 -3.81 15.50 0.74
N LEU A 253 -3.65 14.78 -0.37
CA LEU A 253 -4.43 13.57 -0.63
C LEU A 253 -4.11 12.45 0.35
N ALA A 254 -2.84 12.31 0.79
CA ALA A 254 -2.48 11.34 1.82
C ALA A 254 -3.20 11.60 3.14
N VAL A 255 -3.31 12.86 3.56
CA VAL A 255 -4.08 13.24 4.75
C VAL A 255 -5.55 12.92 4.58
N ALA A 256 -6.16 13.32 3.45
CA ALA A 256 -7.58 13.08 3.19
C ALA A 256 -7.91 11.58 3.13
N VAL A 257 -7.10 10.78 2.41
CA VAL A 257 -7.23 9.33 2.33
C VAL A 257 -7.07 8.67 3.70
N GLY A 258 -6.06 9.08 4.48
CA GLY A 258 -5.84 8.57 5.84
C GLY A 258 -7.05 8.81 6.74
N VAL A 259 -7.57 10.02 6.74
CA VAL A 259 -8.75 10.40 7.54
C VAL A 259 -10.00 9.59 7.16
N VAL A 260 -10.28 9.44 5.86
CA VAL A 260 -11.40 8.62 5.37
C VAL A 260 -11.25 7.18 5.85
N HIS A 261 -10.06 6.59 5.70
CA HIS A 261 -9.81 5.21 6.10
C HIS A 261 -9.89 4.99 7.61
N ASP A 262 -9.35 5.92 8.42
CA ASP A 262 -9.37 5.83 9.89
C ASP A 262 -10.80 5.89 10.45
N ASN A 263 -11.73 6.48 9.70
CA ASN A 263 -13.15 6.56 10.07
C ASN A 263 -14.04 5.55 9.32
N GLY A 264 -13.45 4.51 8.72
CA GLY A 264 -14.17 3.41 8.09
C GLY A 264 -14.70 3.69 6.68
N GLY A 265 -14.43 4.86 6.11
CA GLY A 265 -14.83 5.22 4.75
C GLY A 265 -13.98 4.54 3.66
N ASN A 266 -14.48 4.57 2.44
CA ASN A 266 -13.81 4.07 1.24
C ASN A 266 -13.58 5.18 0.23
N ILE A 267 -12.35 5.24 -0.32
CA ILE A 267 -12.05 6.11 -1.46
C ILE A 267 -12.61 5.46 -2.73
N LEU A 268 -13.42 6.21 -3.47
CA LEU A 268 -13.99 5.78 -4.73
C LEU A 268 -13.11 6.14 -5.92
N LYS A 269 -12.64 7.39 -5.97
CA LYS A 269 -11.75 7.88 -7.02
C LYS A 269 -11.11 9.22 -6.68
N PHE A 270 -9.97 9.47 -7.31
CA PHE A 270 -9.38 10.80 -7.39
C PHE A 270 -9.96 11.57 -8.58
N MET A 271 -10.13 12.88 -8.44
CA MET A 271 -10.72 13.78 -9.44
C MET A 271 -9.86 15.05 -9.59
N GLY A 272 -8.69 14.91 -10.26
CA GLY A 272 -7.70 15.99 -10.32
C GLY A 272 -7.08 16.25 -8.95
N ASP A 273 -7.34 17.41 -8.39
CA ASP A 273 -6.90 17.85 -7.05
C ASP A 273 -7.86 17.47 -5.91
N GLY A 274 -8.93 16.74 -6.22
CA GLY A 274 -9.92 16.29 -5.26
C GLY A 274 -10.08 14.76 -5.21
N LEU A 275 -10.94 14.31 -4.33
CA LEU A 275 -11.34 12.91 -4.22
C LEU A 275 -12.82 12.77 -3.86
N MET A 276 -13.39 11.66 -4.29
CA MET A 276 -14.69 11.21 -3.84
C MET A 276 -14.52 9.98 -2.96
N ALA A 277 -15.15 10.02 -1.80
CA ALA A 277 -15.23 8.90 -0.88
C ALA A 277 -16.68 8.60 -0.50
N MET A 278 -16.91 7.44 0.09
CA MET A 278 -18.19 7.08 0.68
C MET A 278 -18.01 6.49 2.08
N PHE A 279 -19.02 6.65 2.91
CA PHE A 279 -19.16 5.98 4.19
C PHE A 279 -20.41 5.10 4.12
N ASP A 280 -20.19 3.80 4.28
CA ASP A 280 -21.14 2.71 4.32
C ASP A 280 -20.63 1.73 5.40
N VAL A 281 -20.68 2.20 6.67
CA VAL A 281 -20.12 1.49 7.83
C VAL A 281 -21.19 0.72 8.61
N GLY A 282 -22.46 0.89 8.25
CA GLY A 282 -23.56 0.23 8.92
C GLY A 282 -24.92 0.83 8.59
N GLU A 283 -25.59 1.37 9.60
CA GLU A 283 -26.85 2.09 9.42
C GLU A 283 -26.58 3.56 9.07
N SER A 284 -27.51 4.20 8.40
CA SER A 284 -27.43 5.59 7.89
C SER A 284 -26.96 6.62 8.94
N ASP A 285 -27.35 6.44 10.21
CA ASP A 285 -26.91 7.30 11.30
C ASP A 285 -25.43 7.06 11.71
N ALA A 286 -24.95 5.81 11.63
CA ALA A 286 -23.56 5.47 11.85
C ALA A 286 -22.68 6.03 10.74
N ASP A 287 -23.12 5.95 9.48
CA ASP A 287 -22.44 6.51 8.32
C ASP A 287 -22.29 8.03 8.44
N ALA A 288 -23.36 8.72 8.81
CA ALA A 288 -23.37 10.16 8.97
C ALA A 288 -22.46 10.62 10.11
N ARG A 289 -22.47 9.91 11.25
CA ARG A 289 -21.55 10.22 12.38
C ARG A 289 -20.09 9.99 12.04
N ALA A 290 -19.78 8.86 11.35
CA ALA A 290 -18.44 8.56 10.89
C ALA A 290 -17.93 9.60 9.90
N ALA A 291 -18.77 10.00 8.94
CA ALA A 291 -18.44 11.03 7.96
C ALA A 291 -18.16 12.40 8.63
N LEU A 292 -18.97 12.82 9.63
CA LEU A 292 -18.73 14.05 10.35
C LEU A 292 -17.50 13.98 11.28
N ALA A 293 -17.25 12.83 11.92
CA ALA A 293 -16.02 12.64 12.70
C ALA A 293 -14.77 12.77 11.81
N ALA A 294 -14.85 12.22 10.59
CA ALA A 294 -13.80 12.39 9.57
C ALA A 294 -13.58 13.87 9.20
N VAL A 295 -14.63 14.68 9.13
CA VAL A 295 -14.48 16.14 8.86
C VAL A 295 -13.65 16.82 9.95
N ALA A 296 -13.97 16.61 11.23
CA ALA A 296 -13.23 17.22 12.34
C ALA A 296 -11.75 16.79 12.34
N MET A 297 -11.51 15.50 12.11
CA MET A 297 -10.14 14.98 12.00
C MET A 297 -9.40 15.55 10.78
N LEU A 298 -10.09 15.74 9.65
CA LEU A 298 -9.52 16.35 8.45
C LEU A 298 -9.08 17.80 8.74
N GLN A 299 -9.94 18.61 9.36
CA GLN A 299 -9.60 19.99 9.71
C GLN A 299 -8.31 20.04 10.54
N SER A 300 -8.23 19.27 11.62
CA SER A 300 -7.03 19.23 12.49
C SER A 300 -5.77 18.80 11.72
N ARG A 301 -5.84 17.71 10.96
CA ARG A 301 -4.66 17.20 10.24
C ARG A 301 -4.24 18.11 9.08
N MET A 302 -5.18 18.83 8.45
CA MET A 302 -4.85 19.82 7.41
C MET A 302 -4.19 21.07 8.00
N GLU A 303 -4.62 21.52 9.18
CA GLU A 303 -3.95 22.60 9.91
C GLU A 303 -2.51 22.22 10.30
N GLU A 304 -2.30 20.99 10.81
CA GLU A 304 -0.98 20.47 11.13
C GLU A 304 -0.08 20.36 9.88
N LEU A 305 -0.64 19.87 8.75
CA LEU A 305 0.08 19.81 7.48
C LEU A 305 0.47 21.21 7.00
N ASN A 306 -0.46 22.16 7.02
CA ASN A 306 -0.21 23.54 6.60
C ASN A 306 0.86 24.21 7.48
N ALA A 307 0.81 24.00 8.80
CA ALA A 307 1.83 24.54 9.72
C ALA A 307 3.22 23.98 9.41
N ARG A 308 3.34 22.69 9.13
CA ARG A 308 4.60 22.03 8.75
C ARG A 308 5.12 22.57 7.41
N ARG A 309 4.27 22.61 6.38
CA ARG A 309 4.65 23.09 5.04
C ARG A 309 5.10 24.56 5.07
N LEU A 310 4.43 25.42 5.86
CA LEU A 310 4.84 26.80 6.07
C LEU A 310 6.20 26.92 6.75
N ALA A 311 6.47 26.08 7.76
CA ALA A 311 7.77 26.04 8.43
C ALA A 311 8.91 25.64 7.47
N ASP A 312 8.60 24.77 6.50
CA ASP A 312 9.54 24.34 5.45
C ASP A 312 9.61 25.32 4.24
N GLY A 313 8.91 26.44 4.29
CA GLY A 313 8.87 27.44 3.22
C GLY A 313 8.10 26.98 1.97
N GLN A 314 7.24 25.96 2.11
CA GLN A 314 6.44 25.40 1.04
C GLN A 314 5.08 26.09 0.93
N ARG A 315 4.46 26.03 -0.26
CA ARG A 315 3.10 26.54 -0.46
C ARG A 315 2.07 25.68 0.27
N VAL A 316 0.98 26.33 0.72
CA VAL A 316 -0.15 25.69 1.40
C VAL A 316 -1.43 25.86 0.61
N ALA A 317 -2.39 24.96 0.83
CA ALA A 317 -3.74 25.05 0.29
C ALA A 317 -4.78 24.83 1.39
N ASN A 318 -5.95 25.41 1.17
CA ASN A 318 -7.16 25.05 1.89
C ASN A 318 -7.93 23.97 1.13
N PHE A 319 -8.99 23.49 1.72
CA PHE A 319 -9.85 22.51 1.07
C PHE A 319 -11.33 22.91 1.17
N THR A 320 -12.13 22.37 0.29
CA THR A 320 -13.59 22.37 0.35
C THR A 320 -14.11 20.95 0.47
N LEU A 321 -15.25 20.79 1.13
CA LEU A 321 -15.83 19.49 1.42
C LEU A 321 -17.35 19.54 1.41
N ALA A 322 -17.98 18.68 0.61
CA ALA A 322 -19.43 18.52 0.57
C ALA A 322 -19.85 17.12 0.99
N LEU A 323 -20.84 17.02 1.87
CA LEU A 323 -21.44 15.77 2.36
C LEU A 323 -22.92 15.70 2.00
N HIS A 324 -23.30 14.55 1.42
CA HIS A 324 -24.72 14.25 1.16
C HIS A 324 -24.98 12.75 1.33
N SER A 325 -26.09 12.40 1.97
CA SER A 325 -26.53 11.02 2.19
C SER A 325 -27.69 10.66 1.26
N GLY A 326 -27.68 9.45 0.75
CA GLY A 326 -28.78 8.89 -0.02
C GLY A 326 -28.41 7.63 -0.78
N GLU A 327 -29.39 7.11 -1.50
CA GLU A 327 -29.27 5.89 -2.27
C GLU A 327 -28.33 6.06 -3.48
N ILE A 328 -27.43 5.08 -3.64
CA ILE A 328 -26.50 4.97 -4.75
C ILE A 328 -26.49 3.54 -5.31
N LEU A 329 -26.09 3.41 -6.57
CA LEU A 329 -25.76 2.15 -7.19
C LEU A 329 -24.22 2.04 -7.26
N TYR A 330 -23.67 1.03 -6.62
CA TYR A 330 -22.23 0.78 -6.50
C TYR A 330 -21.84 -0.50 -7.21
N GLY A 331 -20.84 -0.47 -8.08
CA GLY A 331 -20.35 -1.66 -8.79
C GLY A 331 -19.67 -1.37 -10.12
N ASN A 332 -19.68 -2.39 -11.00
CA ASN A 332 -18.93 -2.41 -12.26
C ASN A 332 -19.69 -1.74 -13.41
N ILE A 333 -19.16 -0.63 -13.90
CA ILE A 333 -19.70 0.16 -14.99
C ILE A 333 -18.65 0.35 -16.07
N GLY A 334 -19.02 0.24 -17.34
CA GLY A 334 -18.10 0.52 -18.45
C GLY A 334 -18.34 -0.31 -19.70
N SER A 335 -17.29 -0.47 -20.47
CA SER A 335 -17.27 -1.20 -21.74
C SER A 335 -16.75 -2.63 -21.57
N GLU A 336 -16.64 -3.38 -22.68
CA GLU A 336 -16.04 -4.71 -22.70
C GLU A 336 -14.52 -4.69 -22.42
N THR A 337 -13.88 -3.58 -22.75
CA THR A 337 -12.42 -3.44 -22.63
C THR A 337 -11.98 -2.59 -21.45
N ARG A 338 -12.90 -1.87 -20.80
CA ARG A 338 -12.60 -1.03 -19.63
C ARG A 338 -13.79 -0.94 -18.70
N LEU A 339 -13.62 -1.43 -17.49
CA LEU A 339 -14.55 -1.32 -16.39
C LEU A 339 -14.00 -0.35 -15.33
N ASP A 340 -14.91 0.36 -14.69
CA ASP A 340 -14.65 1.19 -13.53
C ASP A 340 -15.56 0.70 -12.39
N PHE A 341 -14.99 0.47 -11.22
CA PHE A 341 -15.75 0.13 -10.02
C PHE A 341 -16.11 1.45 -9.33
N THR A 342 -17.36 1.90 -9.51
CA THR A 342 -17.75 3.27 -9.18
C THR A 342 -19.19 3.35 -8.67
N VAL A 343 -19.60 4.55 -8.31
CA VAL A 343 -20.95 4.89 -7.85
C VAL A 343 -21.68 5.73 -8.86
N ILE A 344 -22.99 5.46 -9.02
CA ILE A 344 -23.92 6.32 -9.74
C ILE A 344 -25.19 6.50 -8.93
N GLY A 345 -25.90 7.59 -9.15
CA GLY A 345 -27.20 7.80 -8.54
C GLY A 345 -27.51 9.27 -8.27
N PRO A 346 -28.75 9.55 -7.87
CA PRO A 346 -29.18 10.91 -7.53
C PRO A 346 -28.33 11.53 -6.41
N ALA A 347 -27.96 10.74 -5.39
CA ALA A 347 -27.17 11.23 -4.24
C ALA A 347 -25.78 11.69 -4.67
N VAL A 348 -25.11 10.98 -5.58
CA VAL A 348 -23.81 11.39 -6.12
C VAL A 348 -23.89 12.73 -6.84
N ASN A 349 -24.94 12.91 -7.66
CA ASN A 349 -25.18 14.15 -8.38
C ASN A 349 -25.52 15.31 -7.43
N GLN A 350 -26.26 15.05 -6.35
CA GLN A 350 -26.58 16.07 -5.34
C GLN A 350 -25.33 16.49 -4.58
N ALA A 351 -24.47 15.54 -4.14
CA ALA A 351 -23.20 15.86 -3.51
C ALA A 351 -22.32 16.76 -4.38
N ALA A 352 -22.20 16.46 -5.68
CA ALA A 352 -21.45 17.28 -6.63
C ALA A 352 -22.06 18.69 -6.81
N ARG A 353 -23.38 18.83 -6.76
CA ARG A 353 -24.06 20.15 -6.84
C ARG A 353 -23.87 20.97 -5.57
N ILE A 354 -23.88 20.32 -4.40
CA ILE A 354 -23.58 20.97 -3.12
C ILE A 354 -22.12 21.45 -3.13
N ALA A 355 -21.19 20.64 -3.61
CA ALA A 355 -19.79 21.03 -3.77
C ALA A 355 -19.64 22.28 -4.66
N GLY A 356 -20.41 22.40 -5.73
CA GLY A 356 -20.42 23.61 -6.59
C GLY A 356 -20.90 24.90 -5.90
N MET A 357 -21.45 24.83 -4.69
CA MET A 357 -21.97 25.99 -3.97
C MET A 357 -20.96 26.63 -2.99
N HIS A 358 -19.81 26.02 -2.74
CA HIS A 358 -18.81 26.52 -1.78
C HIS A 358 -18.48 28.00 -1.98
N ARG A 359 -18.14 28.38 -3.23
CA ARG A 359 -17.78 29.76 -3.57
C ARG A 359 -18.93 30.74 -3.34
N SER A 360 -20.16 30.38 -3.72
CA SER A 360 -21.33 31.26 -3.62
C SER A 360 -21.81 31.46 -2.18
N LEU A 361 -21.54 30.49 -1.29
CA LEU A 361 -21.91 30.53 0.10
C LEU A 361 -20.77 31.00 1.01
N GLY A 362 -19.54 31.11 0.50
CA GLY A 362 -18.36 31.44 1.31
C GLY A 362 -18.08 30.41 2.40
N GLN A 363 -18.46 29.15 2.20
CA GLN A 363 -18.31 28.09 3.17
C GLN A 363 -17.44 26.97 2.62
N ARG A 364 -16.44 26.55 3.41
CA ARG A 364 -15.53 25.44 3.01
C ARG A 364 -16.14 24.07 3.24
N ILE A 365 -17.03 23.93 4.21
CA ILE A 365 -17.69 22.66 4.52
C ILE A 365 -19.18 22.84 4.36
N LEU A 366 -19.80 22.00 3.52
CA LEU A 366 -21.23 21.97 3.28
C LEU A 366 -21.79 20.58 3.56
N VAL A 367 -22.80 20.51 4.41
CA VAL A 367 -23.47 19.27 4.83
C VAL A 367 -24.95 19.40 4.48
N SER A 368 -25.52 18.38 3.82
CA SER A 368 -26.95 18.37 3.56
C SER A 368 -27.76 18.08 4.82
N ASP A 369 -29.03 18.49 4.80
CA ASP A 369 -29.98 18.20 5.87
C ASP A 369 -30.18 16.68 6.10
N ASP A 370 -30.01 15.86 5.06
CA ASP A 370 -30.09 14.41 5.19
C ASP A 370 -28.98 13.87 6.11
N VAL A 371 -27.73 14.32 5.93
CA VAL A 371 -26.59 13.97 6.79
C VAL A 371 -26.73 14.61 8.18
N ALA A 372 -27.12 15.89 8.23
CA ALA A 372 -27.27 16.61 9.49
C ALA A 372 -28.29 15.96 10.41
N ARG A 373 -29.42 15.49 9.87
CA ARG A 373 -30.48 14.77 10.61
C ARG A 373 -30.04 13.38 11.04
N ALA A 374 -29.43 12.60 10.13
CA ALA A 374 -28.99 11.24 10.42
C ALA A 374 -27.88 11.20 11.48
N ALA A 375 -27.02 12.21 11.54
CA ALA A 375 -25.92 12.25 12.49
C ALA A 375 -26.32 12.59 13.93
N GLN A 376 -27.56 13.04 14.18
CA GLN A 376 -27.98 13.46 15.53
C GLN A 376 -28.13 12.28 16.52
N PRO A 377 -27.63 12.40 17.77
CA PRO A 377 -26.80 13.49 18.25
C PRO A 377 -25.36 13.43 17.72
N CYS A 378 -24.77 14.56 17.33
CA CYS A 378 -23.40 14.65 16.87
C CYS A 378 -22.57 15.61 17.77
N SER A 379 -21.25 15.44 17.74
CA SER A 379 -20.31 16.25 18.54
C SER A 379 -20.01 17.62 17.93
N GLN A 380 -20.29 17.80 16.61
CA GLN A 380 -20.06 19.06 15.91
C GLN A 380 -21.31 19.94 15.99
N GLU A 381 -21.10 21.25 16.12
CA GLU A 381 -22.17 22.23 16.00
C GLU A 381 -22.41 22.54 14.52
N LEU A 382 -23.58 22.10 14.02
CA LEU A 382 -24.01 22.33 12.64
C LEU A 382 -24.88 23.58 12.59
N ILE A 383 -24.47 24.57 11.79
CA ILE A 383 -25.18 25.83 11.59
C ILE A 383 -25.82 25.82 10.19
N SER A 384 -27.14 26.09 10.13
CA SER A 384 -27.83 26.25 8.86
C SER A 384 -27.32 27.48 8.10
N VAL A 385 -26.93 27.27 6.85
CA VAL A 385 -26.57 28.35 5.92
C VAL A 385 -27.71 28.70 4.98
N GLY A 386 -28.86 28.05 5.12
CA GLY A 386 -30.09 28.33 4.39
C GLY A 386 -30.56 27.20 3.49
N ARG A 387 -31.71 27.45 2.80
CA ARG A 387 -32.34 26.51 1.88
C ARG A 387 -32.11 26.94 0.42
N TYR A 388 -31.66 25.99 -0.40
CA TYR A 388 -31.24 26.28 -1.77
C TYR A 388 -31.86 25.30 -2.76
N MET A 389 -32.31 25.83 -3.91
CA MET A 389 -32.71 25.01 -5.05
C MET A 389 -31.49 24.52 -5.78
N LEU A 390 -31.19 23.24 -5.64
CA LEU A 390 -30.11 22.59 -6.40
C LEU A 390 -30.62 22.32 -7.84
N ARG A 391 -29.77 22.56 -8.85
CA ARG A 391 -30.15 22.36 -10.25
C ARG A 391 -30.67 20.92 -10.50
N GLY A 392 -31.95 20.79 -10.95
CA GLY A 392 -32.57 19.49 -11.23
C GLY A 392 -32.91 18.68 -9.97
N VAL A 393 -33.08 19.32 -8.84
CA VAL A 393 -33.73 18.78 -7.63
C VAL A 393 -35.07 19.50 -7.47
N ASN A 394 -36.12 18.73 -7.24
CA ASN A 394 -37.50 19.28 -7.23
C ASN A 394 -37.81 20.07 -5.95
N GLU A 395 -37.08 19.82 -4.87
CA GLU A 395 -37.31 20.45 -3.57
C GLU A 395 -36.04 21.17 -3.09
N PRO A 396 -36.20 22.34 -2.43
CA PRO A 396 -35.07 23.06 -1.85
C PRO A 396 -34.46 22.23 -0.71
N LYS A 397 -33.15 22.07 -0.75
CA LYS A 397 -32.36 21.40 0.30
C LYS A 397 -31.79 22.42 1.28
N GLU A 398 -31.92 22.13 2.57
CA GLU A 398 -31.26 22.91 3.62
C GLU A 398 -29.80 22.44 3.73
N LEU A 399 -28.89 23.41 3.75
CA LEU A 399 -27.47 23.15 3.87
C LEU A 399 -26.97 23.68 5.21
N PHE A 400 -25.98 22.97 5.75
CA PHE A 400 -25.32 23.28 7.01
C PHE A 400 -23.82 23.42 6.79
N THR A 401 -23.18 24.19 7.69
CA THR A 401 -21.73 24.20 7.85
C THR A 401 -21.34 23.82 9.27
N ILE A 402 -20.10 23.50 9.50
CA ILE A 402 -19.56 23.21 10.84
C ILE A 402 -19.04 24.51 11.41
N TYR A 403 -19.47 24.88 12.61
CA TYR A 403 -18.94 26.05 13.31
C TYR A 403 -17.48 25.83 13.70
N SER A 404 -16.61 26.73 13.25
CA SER A 404 -15.20 26.80 13.69
C SER A 404 -14.91 28.20 14.23
N PRO A 405 -14.54 28.34 15.50
CA PRO A 405 -14.27 29.67 16.11
C PRO A 405 -13.14 30.45 15.43
N THR A 406 -12.28 29.76 14.67
CA THR A 406 -11.07 30.34 14.05
C THR A 406 -11.34 31.10 12.73
N GLN A 407 -12.53 31.00 12.15
CA GLN A 407 -12.86 31.62 10.84
C GLN A 407 -13.25 33.10 10.91
N VAL A 408 -13.34 33.70 12.11
CA VAL A 408 -13.84 35.09 12.30
C VAL A 408 -12.73 36.15 12.19
N SER A 409 -11.44 35.79 12.10
CA SER A 409 -10.33 36.75 12.24
C SER A 409 -9.75 37.33 10.94
N ASP A 410 -10.07 36.82 9.74
CA ASP A 410 -9.37 37.21 8.52
C ASP A 410 -10.04 38.32 7.67
N GLU A 411 -11.30 38.68 7.94
CA GLU A 411 -11.95 39.73 7.12
C GLU A 411 -11.78 41.18 7.63
N THR A 412 -11.21 41.40 8.82
CA THR A 412 -11.16 42.74 9.44
C THR A 412 -9.83 43.49 9.24
N GLU A 413 -8.76 42.82 8.81
CA GLU A 413 -7.45 43.46 8.62
C GLU A 413 -7.19 44.11 7.24
N VAL A 414 -8.02 43.78 6.22
CA VAL A 414 -7.79 44.31 4.85
C VAL A 414 -8.45 45.72 4.66
N LYS A 415 -9.26 46.22 5.59
CA LYS A 415 -9.95 47.53 5.43
C LYS A 415 -9.25 48.74 6.08
N ASN A 416 -8.11 48.57 6.75
CA ASN A 416 -7.41 49.68 7.44
C ASN A 416 -6.02 49.99 6.87
N ALA A 417 -5.70 49.56 5.65
CA ALA A 417 -4.48 49.96 4.93
C ALA A 417 -4.85 50.57 3.57
N THR A 418 -5.45 51.76 3.62
CA THR A 418 -5.50 52.72 2.49
C THR A 418 -5.21 54.12 3.02
#